data_71e447acf2e2381356ba123667e10c37
#
_entry.id   71e447acf2e2381356ba123667e10c37
#
_cell.length_a   1.000
_cell.length_b   1.000
_cell.length_c   1.000
_cell.angle_alpha   90.00
_cell.angle_beta   90.00
_cell.angle_gamma   90.00
#
_symmetry.space_group_name_H-M   'P 1'
#
loop_
_entity.id
_entity.type
_entity.pdbx_description
1 polymer ?
#
loop_
_entity_poly.entity_id
_entity_poly.type
_entity_poly.pdbx_seq_one_letter_code
_entity_poly.pdbx_strand_id
1 'polypeptide(L)'
;HYGHKNDPIPAMKKVAGNPHGVLLLGDSVAARLHPALASTLEEHQHPMTFDHWNGRPTHAAADALVAIDAANAQPRTLVIVSGENDIFEPALFPVQIERIMRTAGPERHIYWVTPLVRRAANPTADENASTRLHGMLTEAATRHPNLHLVPWADKIRAANDATRTSLVPDGVHPSPEGVKVMASMILDTITSTNL
;
A
#
# COMPACT_ATOMS: atom_id res chain seq x y z
N HIS A 1 -13.42 8.19 11.87
CA HIS A 1 -12.80 7.02 11.27
C HIS A 1 -12.00 6.26 12.32
N TYR A 2 -12.30 4.96 12.47
CA TYR A 2 -11.69 4.16 13.55
C TYR A 2 -10.20 3.95 13.31
N GLY A 3 -9.38 4.33 14.33
CA GLY A 3 -7.93 4.18 14.26
C GLY A 3 -7.24 5.07 13.22
N HIS A 4 -7.85 6.18 12.79
CA HIS A 4 -7.19 7.15 11.90
C HIS A 4 -5.97 7.74 12.59
N LYS A 5 -4.83 7.61 11.94
CA LYS A 5 -3.55 8.20 12.33
C LYS A 5 -2.87 8.77 11.10
N ASN A 6 -2.32 9.94 11.24
CA ASN A 6 -1.54 10.61 10.22
C ASN A 6 -0.53 11.57 10.83
N ASP A 7 0.52 11.83 10.12
CA ASP A 7 1.39 12.94 10.45
C ASP A 7 0.72 14.28 10.15
N PRO A 8 1.03 15.35 10.90
CA PRO A 8 0.57 16.67 10.57
C PRO A 8 1.24 17.20 9.28
N ILE A 9 0.52 18.03 8.52
CA ILE A 9 1.01 18.57 7.23
C ILE A 9 2.43 19.18 7.31
N PRO A 10 2.86 19.90 8.37
CA PRO A 10 4.24 20.38 8.44
C PRO A 10 5.30 19.26 8.46
N ALA A 11 5.02 18.14 9.12
CA ALA A 11 5.90 16.97 9.12
C ALA A 11 5.92 16.29 7.75
N MET A 12 4.75 16.13 7.09
CA MET A 12 4.66 15.63 5.73
C MET A 12 5.47 16.50 4.74
N LYS A 13 5.38 17.82 4.83
CA LYS A 13 6.17 18.75 4.01
C LYS A 13 7.67 18.58 4.20
N LYS A 14 8.13 18.34 5.43
CA LYS A 14 9.54 18.08 5.71
C LYS A 14 10.02 16.82 5.01
N VAL A 15 9.21 15.75 5.02
CA VAL A 15 9.50 14.50 4.30
C VAL A 15 9.44 14.72 2.80
N ALA A 16 8.44 15.44 2.29
CA ALA A 16 8.29 15.76 0.87
C ALA A 16 9.48 16.57 0.30
N GLY A 17 10.13 17.40 1.12
CA GLY A 17 11.35 18.14 0.77
C GLY A 17 12.61 17.28 0.71
N ASN A 18 12.56 16.03 1.16
CA ASN A 18 13.68 15.08 1.10
C ASN A 18 13.58 14.27 -0.20
N PRO A 19 14.66 14.14 -1.02
CA PRO A 19 14.65 13.36 -2.26
C PRO A 19 14.33 11.88 -2.04
N HIS A 20 14.60 11.34 -0.84
CA HIS A 20 14.33 9.97 -0.44
C HIS A 20 13.07 9.84 0.45
N GLY A 21 12.27 10.92 0.53
CA GLY A 21 11.04 10.93 1.34
C GLY A 21 9.99 9.94 0.83
N VAL A 22 9.33 9.25 1.75
CA VAL A 22 8.30 8.24 1.48
C VAL A 22 6.99 8.60 2.19
N LEU A 23 5.86 8.49 1.50
CA LEU A 23 4.52 8.52 2.10
C LEU A 23 3.94 7.11 2.14
N LEU A 24 3.60 6.61 3.31
CA LEU A 24 2.75 5.43 3.48
C LEU A 24 1.28 5.86 3.56
N LEU A 25 0.48 5.42 2.62
CA LEU A 25 -0.96 5.71 2.57
C LEU A 25 -1.76 4.40 2.50
N GLY A 26 -2.73 4.21 3.40
CA GLY A 26 -3.51 2.99 3.33
C GLY A 26 -4.51 2.73 4.44
N ASP A 27 -4.81 1.46 4.62
CA ASP A 27 -5.86 0.94 5.50
C ASP A 27 -5.30 0.26 6.78
N SER A 28 -5.99 -0.77 7.29
CA SER A 28 -5.57 -1.52 8.47
C SER A 28 -4.29 -2.33 8.25
N VAL A 29 -4.01 -2.76 7.02
CA VAL A 29 -2.76 -3.44 6.67
C VAL A 29 -1.61 -2.44 6.72
N ALA A 30 -1.79 -1.22 6.19
CA ALA A 30 -0.85 -0.12 6.33
C ALA A 30 -0.60 0.23 7.81
N ALA A 31 -1.66 0.27 8.62
CA ALA A 31 -1.54 0.57 10.05
C ALA A 31 -0.68 -0.46 10.80
N ARG A 32 -0.78 -1.74 10.44
CA ARG A 32 0.07 -2.81 11.01
C ARG A 32 1.49 -2.76 10.47
N LEU A 33 1.65 -2.47 9.18
CA LEU A 33 2.94 -2.38 8.50
C LEU A 33 3.78 -1.20 8.99
N HIS A 34 3.14 -0.08 9.31
CA HIS A 34 3.78 1.22 9.59
C HIS A 34 5.03 1.13 10.48
N PRO A 35 5.01 0.52 11.69
CA PRO A 35 6.19 0.52 12.56
C PRO A 35 7.39 -0.23 11.94
N ALA A 36 7.13 -1.37 11.30
CA ALA A 36 8.17 -2.17 10.67
C ALA A 36 8.74 -1.47 9.43
N LEU A 37 7.88 -0.88 8.60
CA LEU A 37 8.31 -0.15 7.40
C LEU A 37 9.11 1.10 7.77
N ALA A 38 8.68 1.84 8.81
CA ALA A 38 9.39 3.02 9.29
C ALA A 38 10.82 2.67 9.72
N SER A 39 11.00 1.61 10.52
CA SER A 39 12.33 1.14 10.93
C SER A 39 13.18 0.71 9.73
N THR A 40 12.61 -0.09 8.83
CA THR A 40 13.32 -0.58 7.64
C THR A 40 13.76 0.58 6.73
N LEU A 41 12.91 1.56 6.51
CA LEU A 41 13.22 2.72 5.67
C LEU A 41 14.22 3.67 6.34
N GLU A 42 14.14 3.87 7.66
CA GLU A 42 15.08 4.69 8.41
C GLU A 42 16.50 4.14 8.35
N GLU A 43 16.69 2.83 8.49
CA GLU A 43 17.98 2.14 8.34
C GLU A 43 18.61 2.39 6.96
N HIS A 44 17.80 2.69 5.93
CA HIS A 44 18.23 2.97 4.57
C HIS A 44 18.13 4.45 4.18
N GLN A 45 18.01 5.35 5.17
CA GLN A 45 17.97 6.82 5.00
C GLN A 45 16.78 7.33 4.19
N HIS A 46 15.65 6.62 4.21
CA HIS A 46 14.39 7.03 3.65
C HIS A 46 13.45 7.55 4.74
N PRO A 47 13.37 8.87 5.01
CA PRO A 47 12.42 9.39 5.97
C PRO A 47 10.99 9.14 5.49
N MET A 48 10.12 8.68 6.40
CA MET A 48 8.75 8.34 6.09
C MET A 48 7.75 9.24 6.80
N THR A 49 6.65 9.52 6.13
CA THR A 49 5.41 10.08 6.68
C THR A 49 4.24 9.16 6.34
N PHE A 50 3.10 9.34 7.00
CA PHE A 50 2.00 8.39 6.83
C PHE A 50 0.61 9.01 7.01
N ASP A 51 -0.39 8.33 6.42
CA ASP A 51 -1.83 8.53 6.66
C ASP A 51 -2.55 7.19 6.46
N HIS A 52 -3.13 6.63 7.53
CA HIS A 52 -3.87 5.38 7.48
C HIS A 52 -4.99 5.32 8.51
N TRP A 53 -6.03 4.51 8.24
CA TRP A 53 -7.02 4.09 9.23
C TRP A 53 -7.58 2.69 8.93
N ASN A 54 -8.11 2.04 9.96
CA ASN A 54 -8.66 0.69 9.83
C ASN A 54 -9.95 0.69 9.00
N GLY A 55 -10.04 -0.21 8.02
CA GLY A 55 -11.20 -0.35 7.14
C GLY A 55 -11.32 0.73 6.06
N ARG A 56 -10.23 1.43 5.74
CA ARG A 56 -10.22 2.48 4.71
C ARG A 56 -10.39 1.90 3.32
N PRO A 57 -11.44 2.26 2.58
CA PRO A 57 -11.54 1.93 1.16
C PRO A 57 -10.64 2.84 0.31
N THR A 58 -10.25 2.38 -0.87
CA THR A 58 -9.30 3.10 -1.73
C THR A 58 -9.78 4.49 -2.16
N HIS A 59 -11.10 4.72 -2.31
CA HIS A 59 -11.61 6.05 -2.63
C HIS A 59 -11.24 7.09 -1.55
N ALA A 60 -11.29 6.69 -0.27
CA ALA A 60 -10.92 7.57 0.83
C ALA A 60 -9.40 7.75 0.97
N ALA A 61 -8.59 6.76 0.52
CA ALA A 61 -7.15 6.95 0.36
C ALA A 61 -6.85 7.97 -0.76
N ALA A 62 -7.57 7.90 -1.88
CA ALA A 62 -7.46 8.88 -2.96
C ALA A 62 -7.85 10.30 -2.51
N ASP A 63 -8.91 10.45 -1.68
CA ASP A 63 -9.30 11.75 -1.10
C ASP A 63 -8.18 12.35 -0.23
N ALA A 64 -7.55 11.53 0.60
CA ALA A 64 -6.44 11.99 1.42
C ALA A 64 -5.23 12.40 0.57
N LEU A 65 -4.92 11.64 -0.48
CA LEU A 65 -3.83 12.00 -1.38
C LEU A 65 -4.07 13.34 -2.06
N VAL A 66 -5.31 13.63 -2.50
CA VAL A 66 -5.70 14.93 -3.05
C VAL A 66 -5.48 16.05 -2.03
N ALA A 67 -5.84 15.83 -0.76
CA ALA A 67 -5.63 16.83 0.28
C ALA A 67 -4.13 17.05 0.60
N ILE A 68 -3.32 15.98 0.60
CA ILE A 68 -1.87 16.03 0.79
C ILE A 68 -1.21 16.77 -0.37
N ASP A 69 -1.63 16.51 -1.60
CA ASP A 69 -1.13 17.20 -2.81
C ASP A 69 -1.48 18.69 -2.79
N ALA A 70 -2.72 19.04 -2.50
CA ALA A 70 -3.17 20.43 -2.36
C ALA A 70 -2.38 21.21 -1.29
N ALA A 71 -1.87 20.51 -0.28
CA ALA A 71 -0.99 21.07 0.74
C ALA A 71 0.49 21.16 0.31
N ASN A 72 0.87 20.71 -0.88
CA ASN A 72 2.26 20.55 -1.32
C ASN A 72 3.10 19.71 -0.34
N ALA A 73 2.53 18.59 0.12
CA ALA A 73 3.12 17.72 1.13
C ALA A 73 3.37 16.28 0.61
N GLN A 74 3.29 16.09 -0.71
CA GLN A 74 3.48 14.80 -1.38
C GLN A 74 4.96 14.56 -1.70
N PRO A 75 5.63 13.52 -1.14
CA PRO A 75 7.01 13.18 -1.50
C PRO A 75 7.08 12.51 -2.88
N ARG A 76 8.30 12.23 -3.35
CA ARG A 76 8.53 11.55 -4.64
C ARG A 76 8.13 10.08 -4.62
N THR A 77 8.18 9.43 -3.47
CA THR A 77 7.87 8.01 -3.32
C THR A 77 6.59 7.83 -2.51
N LEU A 78 5.63 7.12 -3.07
CA LEU A 78 4.36 6.77 -2.44
C LEU A 78 4.27 5.26 -2.29
N VAL A 79 4.02 4.77 -1.08
CA VAL A 79 3.70 3.38 -0.79
C VAL A 79 2.20 3.31 -0.49
N ILE A 80 1.46 2.64 -1.36
CA ILE A 80 0.01 2.46 -1.24
C ILE A 80 -0.28 1.05 -0.75
N VAL A 81 -0.97 0.93 0.37
CA VAL A 81 -1.43 -0.34 0.94
C VAL A 81 -2.95 -0.23 1.11
N SER A 82 -3.66 -0.57 0.05
CA SER A 82 -5.11 -0.43 -0.05
C SER A 82 -5.67 -1.35 -1.11
N GLY A 83 -6.89 -1.81 -0.92
CA GLY A 83 -7.61 -2.74 -1.78
C GLY A 83 -8.33 -3.83 -0.98
N GLU A 84 -7.88 -4.15 0.23
CA GLU A 84 -8.47 -5.20 1.06
C GLU A 84 -9.95 -4.91 1.40
N ASN A 85 -10.32 -3.64 1.48
CA ASN A 85 -11.70 -3.22 1.74
C ASN A 85 -12.52 -3.02 0.46
N ASP A 86 -11.91 -3.01 -0.71
CA ASP A 86 -12.57 -2.83 -2.00
C ASP A 86 -13.06 -4.15 -2.60
N ILE A 87 -12.77 -5.30 -1.98
CA ILE A 87 -13.30 -6.60 -2.40
C ILE A 87 -14.83 -6.65 -2.38
N PHE A 88 -15.47 -5.80 -1.57
CA PHE A 88 -16.92 -5.70 -1.44
C PHE A 88 -17.55 -4.87 -2.57
N GLU A 89 -16.78 -3.97 -3.20
CA GLU A 89 -17.25 -3.09 -4.28
C GLU A 89 -16.16 -2.90 -5.35
N PRO A 90 -15.69 -3.99 -5.96
CA PRO A 90 -14.50 -3.98 -6.84
C PRO A 90 -14.67 -3.13 -8.11
N ALA A 91 -15.91 -2.82 -8.51
CA ALA A 91 -16.17 -2.05 -9.73
C ALA A 91 -15.64 -0.61 -9.67
N LEU A 92 -15.50 -0.04 -8.47
CA LEU A 92 -14.99 1.32 -8.26
C LEU A 92 -13.46 1.38 -8.19
N PHE A 93 -12.81 0.26 -7.95
CA PHE A 93 -11.36 0.22 -7.72
C PHE A 93 -10.52 0.77 -8.88
N PRO A 94 -10.78 0.44 -10.17
CA PRO A 94 -10.02 1.01 -11.29
C PRO A 94 -10.09 2.55 -11.35
N VAL A 95 -11.25 3.13 -11.06
CA VAL A 95 -11.43 4.58 -11.05
C VAL A 95 -10.57 5.23 -9.96
N GLN A 96 -10.42 4.56 -8.82
CA GLN A 96 -9.58 5.07 -7.73
C GLN A 96 -8.10 4.91 -8.02
N ILE A 97 -7.68 3.84 -8.69
CA ILE A 97 -6.30 3.69 -9.18
C ILE A 97 -5.96 4.88 -10.08
N GLU A 98 -6.77 5.15 -11.11
CA GLU A 98 -6.54 6.26 -12.04
C GLU A 98 -6.56 7.63 -11.34
N ARG A 99 -7.39 7.80 -10.32
CA ARG A 99 -7.43 9.01 -9.51
C ARG A 99 -6.13 9.21 -8.72
N ILE A 100 -5.62 8.15 -8.08
CA ILE A 100 -4.34 8.18 -7.35
C ILE A 100 -3.20 8.48 -8.33
N MET A 101 -3.12 7.79 -9.46
CA MET A 101 -2.08 8.01 -10.47
C MET A 101 -2.07 9.43 -11.00
N ARG A 102 -3.25 9.98 -11.32
CA ARG A 102 -3.39 11.37 -11.79
C ARG A 102 -2.98 12.38 -10.72
N THR A 103 -3.35 12.17 -9.45
CA THR A 103 -3.00 13.05 -8.33
C THR A 103 -1.51 13.00 -8.04
N ALA A 104 -0.91 11.83 -8.07
CA ALA A 104 0.53 11.65 -7.89
C ALA A 104 1.33 12.31 -9.04
N GLY A 105 0.80 12.24 -10.26
CA GLY A 105 1.50 12.71 -11.45
C GLY A 105 2.64 11.80 -11.91
N PRO A 106 3.26 12.07 -13.07
CA PRO A 106 4.24 11.18 -13.68
C PRO A 106 5.62 11.19 -13.01
N GLU A 107 5.92 12.22 -12.21
CA GLU A 107 7.24 12.43 -11.60
C GLU A 107 7.42 11.68 -10.26
N ARG A 108 6.36 11.04 -9.76
CA ARG A 108 6.39 10.27 -8.51
C ARG A 108 6.31 8.80 -8.79
N HIS A 109 7.05 8.00 -8.02
CA HIS A 109 6.98 6.55 -8.05
C HIS A 109 5.96 6.04 -7.04
N ILE A 110 5.04 5.22 -7.50
CA ILE A 110 3.99 4.62 -6.70
C ILE A 110 4.28 3.13 -6.55
N TYR A 111 4.46 2.68 -5.31
CA TYR A 111 4.66 1.29 -4.94
C TYR A 111 3.38 0.77 -4.30
N TRP A 112 2.60 0.01 -5.06
CA TRP A 112 1.31 -0.50 -4.58
C TRP A 112 1.45 -1.95 -4.14
N VAL A 113 1.22 -2.21 -2.85
CA VAL A 113 1.21 -3.57 -2.31
C VAL A 113 -0.04 -4.27 -2.82
N THR A 114 0.13 -5.40 -3.52
CA THR A 114 -0.99 -6.14 -4.10
C THR A 114 -1.90 -6.70 -3.01
N PRO A 115 -3.22 -6.39 -3.02
CA PRO A 115 -4.13 -6.75 -1.95
C PRO A 115 -4.38 -8.25 -1.89
N LEU A 116 -4.49 -8.79 -0.68
CA LEU A 116 -4.86 -10.17 -0.43
C LEU A 116 -5.91 -10.24 0.68
N VAL A 117 -7.03 -10.89 0.38
CA VAL A 117 -8.04 -11.26 1.38
C VAL A 117 -8.41 -12.73 1.17
N ARG A 118 -8.38 -13.50 2.27
CA ARG A 118 -8.74 -14.92 2.31
C ARG A 118 -9.22 -15.29 3.71
N ARG A 119 -10.31 -14.67 4.15
CA ARG A 119 -10.89 -14.93 5.48
C ARG A 119 -11.45 -16.34 5.56
N ALA A 120 -11.33 -16.97 6.75
CA ALA A 120 -11.81 -18.35 6.97
C ALA A 120 -13.30 -18.54 6.65
N ALA A 121 -14.13 -17.50 6.81
CA ALA A 121 -15.55 -17.57 6.53
C ALA A 121 -15.90 -17.70 5.03
N ASN A 122 -15.11 -17.11 4.14
CA ASN A 122 -15.37 -17.09 2.69
C ASN A 122 -14.07 -17.13 1.87
N PRO A 123 -13.17 -18.10 2.07
CA PRO A 123 -11.81 -18.05 1.55
C PRO A 123 -11.76 -17.97 0.00
N THR A 124 -12.61 -18.73 -0.68
CA THR A 124 -12.65 -18.77 -2.15
C THR A 124 -13.22 -17.47 -2.74
N ALA A 125 -14.29 -16.93 -2.16
CA ALA A 125 -14.90 -15.70 -2.65
C ALA A 125 -13.97 -14.51 -2.45
N ASP A 126 -13.34 -14.42 -1.28
CA ASP A 126 -12.35 -13.38 -0.95
C ASP A 126 -11.13 -13.44 -1.87
N GLU A 127 -10.60 -14.65 -2.10
CA GLU A 127 -9.44 -14.85 -2.96
C GLU A 127 -9.75 -14.51 -4.43
N ASN A 128 -10.93 -14.87 -4.93
CA ASN A 128 -11.37 -14.49 -6.26
C ASN A 128 -11.53 -12.96 -6.39
N ALA A 129 -12.07 -12.29 -5.37
CA ALA A 129 -12.22 -10.85 -5.36
C ALA A 129 -10.85 -10.15 -5.33
N SER A 130 -9.93 -10.54 -4.44
CA SER A 130 -8.59 -9.96 -4.40
C SER A 130 -7.75 -10.27 -5.64
N THR A 131 -7.94 -11.43 -6.29
CA THR A 131 -7.31 -11.73 -7.58
C THR A 131 -7.81 -10.80 -8.68
N ARG A 132 -9.10 -10.46 -8.66
CA ARG A 132 -9.67 -9.47 -9.59
C ARG A 132 -9.06 -8.09 -9.39
N LEU A 133 -8.94 -7.62 -8.14
CA LEU A 133 -8.30 -6.34 -7.83
C LEU A 133 -6.82 -6.33 -8.25
N HIS A 134 -6.09 -7.43 -8.01
CA HIS A 134 -4.72 -7.59 -8.47
C HIS A 134 -4.62 -7.49 -10.01
N GLY A 135 -5.53 -8.12 -10.76
CA GLY A 135 -5.60 -7.99 -12.21
C GLY A 135 -5.79 -6.54 -12.68
N MET A 136 -6.65 -5.77 -11.99
CA MET A 136 -6.86 -4.34 -12.27
C MET A 136 -5.62 -3.50 -12.02
N LEU A 137 -4.86 -3.78 -10.94
CA LEU A 137 -3.56 -3.13 -10.68
C LEU A 137 -2.53 -3.49 -11.75
N THR A 138 -2.45 -4.77 -12.14
CA THR A 138 -1.54 -5.24 -13.20
C THR A 138 -1.84 -4.54 -14.52
N GLU A 139 -3.11 -4.42 -14.89
CA GLU A 139 -3.53 -3.68 -16.07
C GLU A 139 -3.16 -2.19 -15.98
N ALA A 140 -3.38 -1.55 -14.82
CA ALA A 140 -2.99 -0.16 -14.62
C ALA A 140 -1.48 0.04 -14.75
N ALA A 141 -0.66 -0.89 -14.22
CA ALA A 141 0.80 -0.83 -14.32
C ALA A 141 1.31 -0.89 -15.78
N THR A 142 0.55 -1.48 -16.71
CA THR A 142 0.91 -1.42 -18.15
C THR A 142 0.73 -0.04 -18.76
N ARG A 143 -0.13 0.80 -18.18
CA ARG A 143 -0.42 2.17 -18.65
C ARG A 143 0.40 3.24 -17.92
N HIS A 144 0.84 2.94 -16.71
CA HIS A 144 1.54 3.87 -15.82
C HIS A 144 2.93 3.34 -15.48
N PRO A 145 3.99 3.75 -16.21
CA PRO A 145 5.34 3.22 -16.00
C PRO A 145 5.93 3.56 -14.62
N ASN A 146 5.34 4.51 -13.92
CA ASN A 146 5.69 4.90 -12.56
C ASN A 146 4.86 4.18 -11.47
N LEU A 147 3.99 3.22 -11.86
CA LEU A 147 3.29 2.32 -10.94
C LEU A 147 4.04 0.98 -10.85
N HIS A 148 4.57 0.70 -9.68
CA HIS A 148 5.32 -0.51 -9.36
C HIS A 148 4.51 -1.37 -8.40
N LEU A 149 4.33 -2.65 -8.72
CA LEU A 149 3.59 -3.57 -7.85
C LEU A 149 4.54 -4.29 -6.89
N VAL A 150 4.26 -4.22 -5.60
CA VAL A 150 4.91 -5.04 -4.58
C VAL A 150 4.13 -6.35 -4.50
N PRO A 151 4.68 -7.51 -4.90
CA PRO A 151 3.93 -8.73 -5.17
C PRO A 151 3.58 -9.52 -3.90
N TRP A 152 2.98 -8.86 -2.90
CA TRP A 152 2.59 -9.48 -1.63
C TRP A 152 1.60 -10.62 -1.80
N ALA A 153 0.55 -10.40 -2.59
CA ALA A 153 -0.46 -11.43 -2.84
C ALA A 153 0.14 -12.70 -3.46
N ASP A 154 1.09 -12.56 -4.40
CA ASP A 154 1.74 -13.69 -5.05
C ASP A 154 2.66 -14.42 -4.07
N LYS A 155 3.38 -13.69 -3.22
CA LYS A 155 4.20 -14.25 -2.15
C LYS A 155 3.37 -15.16 -1.24
N ILE A 156 2.20 -14.69 -0.81
CA ILE A 156 1.32 -15.44 0.09
C ILE A 156 0.63 -16.59 -0.62
N ARG A 157 0.20 -16.45 -1.88
CA ARG A 157 -0.40 -17.53 -2.67
C ARG A 157 0.58 -18.66 -2.94
N ALA A 158 1.85 -18.34 -3.20
CA ALA A 158 2.90 -19.33 -3.44
C ALA A 158 3.34 -20.08 -2.16
N ALA A 159 3.03 -19.56 -0.97
CA ALA A 159 3.40 -20.18 0.30
C ALA A 159 2.54 -21.42 0.61
N ASN A 160 3.13 -22.39 1.29
CA ASN A 160 2.37 -23.50 1.88
C ASN A 160 1.45 -23.00 3.01
N ASP A 161 0.50 -23.82 3.45
CA ASP A 161 -0.51 -23.42 4.44
C ASP A 161 0.10 -22.99 5.78
N ALA A 162 1.14 -23.66 6.25
CA ALA A 162 1.81 -23.31 7.51
C ALA A 162 2.46 -21.93 7.43
N THR A 163 3.20 -21.65 6.36
CA THR A 163 3.83 -20.34 6.11
C THR A 163 2.78 -19.25 5.91
N ARG A 164 1.72 -19.55 5.15
CA ARG A 164 0.62 -18.59 4.93
C ARG A 164 -0.04 -18.20 6.25
N THR A 165 -0.37 -19.18 7.09
CA THR A 165 -0.97 -18.95 8.41
C THR A 165 -0.03 -18.18 9.33
N SER A 166 1.27 -18.46 9.28
CA SER A 166 2.28 -17.70 10.04
C SER A 166 2.35 -16.24 9.61
N LEU A 167 2.31 -15.94 8.31
CA LEU A 167 2.45 -14.59 7.80
C LEU A 167 1.14 -13.78 7.85
N VAL A 168 -0.02 -14.43 7.61
CA VAL A 168 -1.35 -13.79 7.53
C VAL A 168 -2.38 -14.65 8.26
N PRO A 169 -2.37 -14.66 9.61
CA PRO A 169 -3.14 -15.63 10.42
C PRO A 169 -4.65 -15.51 10.28
N ASP A 170 -5.19 -14.33 10.00
CA ASP A 170 -6.64 -14.10 9.83
C ASP A 170 -7.06 -14.03 8.34
N GLY A 171 -6.11 -14.23 7.44
CA GLY A 171 -6.32 -14.17 6.00
C GLY A 171 -6.38 -12.75 5.40
N VAL A 172 -6.09 -11.72 6.19
CA VAL A 172 -6.06 -10.30 5.74
C VAL A 172 -4.82 -9.59 6.28
N HIS A 173 -4.66 -9.62 7.59
CA HIS A 173 -3.68 -8.79 8.26
C HIS A 173 -2.37 -9.55 8.50
N PRO A 174 -1.23 -8.97 8.11
CA PRO A 174 0.06 -9.58 8.37
C PRO A 174 0.34 -9.69 9.88
N SER A 175 0.96 -10.80 10.28
CA SER A 175 1.53 -11.01 11.60
C SER A 175 2.77 -10.12 11.83
N PRO A 176 3.37 -10.09 13.05
CA PRO A 176 4.65 -9.44 13.27
C PRO A 176 5.77 -9.92 12.33
N GLU A 177 5.75 -11.19 11.93
CA GLU A 177 6.67 -11.73 10.91
C GLU A 177 6.27 -11.28 9.51
N GLY A 178 4.97 -11.33 9.20
CA GLY A 178 4.42 -10.89 7.91
C GLY A 178 4.73 -9.43 7.59
N VAL A 179 4.66 -8.52 8.58
CA VAL A 179 5.00 -7.10 8.37
C VAL A 179 6.47 -6.89 8.05
N LYS A 180 7.38 -7.68 8.65
CA LYS A 180 8.82 -7.61 8.31
C LYS A 180 9.09 -8.05 6.88
N VAL A 181 8.48 -9.17 6.48
CA VAL A 181 8.58 -9.66 5.10
C VAL A 181 8.02 -8.62 4.12
N MET A 182 6.86 -8.03 4.41
CA MET A 182 6.24 -7.02 3.56
C MET A 182 7.11 -5.74 3.47
N ALA A 183 7.67 -5.28 4.59
CA ALA A 183 8.56 -4.11 4.62
C ALA A 183 9.83 -4.34 3.78
N SER A 184 10.45 -5.52 3.88
CA SER A 184 11.59 -5.91 3.03
C SER A 184 11.21 -5.90 1.55
N MET A 185 10.08 -6.50 1.17
CA MET A 185 9.61 -6.51 -0.22
C MET A 185 9.37 -5.10 -0.78
N ILE A 186 8.85 -4.19 0.03
CA ILE A 186 8.68 -2.78 -0.36
C ILE A 186 10.04 -2.14 -0.62
N LEU A 187 10.99 -2.27 0.32
CA LEU A 187 12.33 -1.71 0.16
C LEU A 187 13.04 -2.29 -1.07
N ASP A 188 12.98 -3.61 -1.28
CA ASP A 188 13.58 -4.28 -2.43
C ASP A 188 12.99 -3.74 -3.75
N THR A 189 11.67 -3.49 -3.79
CA THR A 189 11.02 -2.93 -4.97
C THR A 189 11.44 -1.47 -5.20
N ILE A 190 11.55 -0.64 -4.14
CA ILE A 190 12.02 0.74 -4.22
C ILE A 190 13.46 0.78 -4.75
N THR A 191 14.35 -0.06 -4.22
CA THR A 191 15.77 -0.05 -4.60
C THR A 191 16.00 -0.58 -6.01
N SER A 192 15.25 -1.59 -6.44
CA SER A 192 15.37 -2.16 -7.79
C SER A 192 14.88 -1.25 -8.92
N THR A 193 14.02 -0.28 -8.62
CA THR A 193 13.48 0.66 -9.63
C THR A 193 14.24 1.98 -9.71
N ASN A 194 15.10 2.27 -8.74
CA ASN A 194 15.95 3.47 -8.70
C ASN A 194 17.34 3.23 -9.33
N LEU A 195 17.57 2.06 -9.94
CA LEU A 195 18.76 1.71 -10.71
C LEU A 195 18.53 1.96 -12.20
#